data_9031be2456e2b552c6605eb0e329632f
#
_entry.id   9031be2456e2b552c6605eb0e329632f
#
_cell.length_a   1.000
_cell.length_b   1.000
_cell.length_c   1.000
_cell.angle_alpha   90.00
_cell.angle_beta   90.00
_cell.angle_gamma   90.00
#
_symmetry.space_group_name_H-M   'P 1'
#
loop_
_entity.id
_entity.type
_entity.pdbx_description
1 polymer ?
#
loop_
_entity_poly.entity_id
_entity_poly.type
_entity_poly.pdbx_seq_one_letter_code
_entity_poly.pdbx_strand_id
1 'polypeptide(L)'
;MGKNKDIQELTNLMTKSLRHKIGSIVNENEFYANKYAKDSENIMNGAEKVLLRQNWNNYDKVLIKSQLKTKLMEELEQKDFLNNKKFDIMDDEINKALKEFDLE
;
A
#
# COMPACT_ATOMS: atom_id res chain seq x y z
N MET A 1 -23.30 0.02 2.73
CA MET A 1 -22.70 -0.12 4.04
C MET A 1 -21.35 -0.81 3.97
N GLY A 2 -21.32 -2.09 3.68
CA GLY A 2 -20.10 -2.86 3.74
C GLY A 2 -19.01 -2.40 2.77
N LYS A 3 -19.38 -1.95 1.57
CA LYS A 3 -18.40 -1.64 0.54
C LYS A 3 -17.52 -0.43 0.88
N ASN A 4 -18.09 0.67 1.37
CA ASN A 4 -17.30 1.83 1.75
C ASN A 4 -16.34 1.50 2.91
N LYS A 5 -16.80 0.72 3.86
CA LYS A 5 -15.99 0.27 4.97
C LYS A 5 -14.86 -0.63 4.48
N ASP A 6 -15.16 -1.54 3.56
CA ASP A 6 -14.15 -2.43 2.99
C ASP A 6 -13.13 -1.67 2.16
N ILE A 7 -13.54 -0.63 1.43
CA ILE A 7 -12.60 0.23 0.70
C ILE A 7 -11.64 0.91 1.67
N GLN A 8 -12.13 1.44 2.78
CA GLN A 8 -11.28 2.08 3.78
C GLN A 8 -10.31 1.07 4.40
N GLU A 9 -10.80 -0.09 4.78
CA GLU A 9 -9.97 -1.13 5.36
C GLU A 9 -8.91 -1.61 4.38
N LEU A 10 -9.30 -1.85 3.13
CA LEU A 10 -8.39 -2.28 2.07
C LEU A 10 -7.29 -1.25 1.83
N THR A 11 -7.67 0.03 1.65
CA THR A 11 -6.70 1.09 1.39
C THR A 11 -5.80 1.35 2.58
N ASN A 12 -6.31 1.24 3.82
CA ASN A 12 -5.48 1.37 5.01
C ASN A 12 -4.43 0.27 5.09
N LEU A 13 -4.82 -0.98 4.83
CA LEU A 13 -3.89 -2.11 4.85
C LEU A 13 -2.86 -2.02 3.72
N MET A 14 -3.31 -1.67 2.52
CA MET A 14 -2.40 -1.49 1.38
C MET A 14 -1.40 -0.36 1.64
N THR A 15 -1.88 0.76 2.20
CA THR A 15 -1.00 1.88 2.56
C THR A 15 0.08 1.44 3.52
N LYS A 16 -0.31 0.72 4.57
CA LYS A 16 0.63 0.24 5.58
C LYS A 16 1.63 -0.74 4.99
N SER A 17 1.16 -1.66 4.16
CA SER A 17 2.02 -2.63 3.48
C SER A 17 3.03 -1.93 2.57
N LEU A 18 2.57 -1.00 1.74
CA LEU A 18 3.44 -0.29 0.80
C LEU A 18 4.43 0.62 1.52
N ARG A 19 4.03 1.25 2.63
CA ARG A 19 4.96 2.02 3.44
C ARG A 19 6.12 1.15 3.93
N HIS A 20 5.82 -0.05 4.42
CA HIS A 20 6.85 -0.99 4.86
C HIS A 20 7.72 -1.46 3.68
N LYS A 21 7.10 -1.73 2.54
CA LYS A 21 7.85 -2.15 1.35
C LYS A 21 8.79 -1.06 0.86
N ILE A 22 8.32 0.18 0.81
CA ILE A 22 9.16 1.31 0.43
C ILE A 22 10.29 1.48 1.43
N GLY A 23 10.00 1.34 2.72
CA GLY A 23 11.02 1.35 3.76
C GLY A 23 12.08 0.28 3.54
N SER A 24 11.69 -0.92 3.09
CA SER A 24 12.65 -1.98 2.80
C SER A 24 13.56 -1.65 1.61
N ILE A 25 13.03 -0.96 0.61
CA ILE A 25 13.77 -0.60 -0.60
C ILE A 25 14.78 0.52 -0.32
N VAL A 26 14.38 1.55 0.44
CA VAL A 26 15.23 2.72 0.67
C VAL A 26 16.13 2.61 1.89
N ASN A 27 15.92 1.60 2.73
CA ASN A 27 16.72 1.44 3.96
C ASN A 27 18.05 0.76 3.63
N GLU A 28 19.14 1.39 4.05
CA GLU A 28 20.49 0.87 3.80
C GLU A 28 20.88 -0.26 4.75
N ASN A 29 20.20 -0.38 5.89
CA ASN A 29 20.45 -1.45 6.85
C ASN A 29 19.69 -2.71 6.43
N GLU A 30 20.43 -3.73 6.01
CA GLU A 30 19.87 -4.98 5.50
C GLU A 30 18.94 -5.69 6.48
N PHE A 31 19.27 -5.65 7.77
CA PHE A 31 18.44 -6.27 8.81
C PHE A 31 17.05 -5.63 8.85
N TYR A 32 16.98 -4.29 8.89
CA TYR A 32 15.71 -3.59 8.92
C TYR A 32 14.99 -3.68 7.58
N ALA A 33 15.72 -3.67 6.47
CA ALA A 33 15.11 -3.84 5.15
C ALA A 33 14.38 -5.18 5.05
N ASN A 34 15.01 -6.26 5.51
CA ASN A 34 14.40 -7.59 5.50
C ASN A 34 13.17 -7.66 6.39
N LYS A 35 13.22 -7.05 7.57
CA LYS A 35 12.08 -7.00 8.48
C LYS A 35 10.91 -6.24 7.86
N TYR A 36 11.19 -5.10 7.26
CA TYR A 36 10.13 -4.30 6.62
C TYR A 36 9.51 -5.03 5.43
N ALA A 37 10.32 -5.73 4.64
CA ALA A 37 9.81 -6.52 3.51
C ALA A 37 8.87 -7.63 3.99
N LYS A 38 9.23 -8.32 5.06
CA LYS A 38 8.42 -9.37 5.63
C LYS A 38 7.11 -8.83 6.21
N ASP A 39 7.18 -7.72 6.95
CA ASP A 39 6.00 -7.08 7.50
C ASP A 39 5.06 -6.62 6.38
N SER A 40 5.61 -6.07 5.30
CA SER A 40 4.84 -5.67 4.14
C SER A 40 4.06 -6.83 3.54
N GLU A 41 4.72 -7.97 3.35
CA GLU A 41 4.08 -9.17 2.80
C GLU A 41 2.95 -9.66 3.70
N ASN A 42 3.17 -9.71 5.00
CA ASN A 42 2.15 -10.16 5.95
C ASN A 42 0.93 -9.23 5.95
N ILE A 43 1.15 -7.92 5.90
CA ILE A 43 0.06 -6.96 5.87
C ILE A 43 -0.70 -7.06 4.54
N MET A 44 0.01 -7.25 3.43
CA MET A 44 -0.63 -7.39 2.12
C MET A 44 -1.50 -8.65 2.05
N ASN A 45 -1.09 -9.72 2.71
CA ASN A 45 -1.92 -10.93 2.83
C ASN A 45 -3.24 -10.63 3.56
N GLY A 46 -3.20 -9.78 4.58
CA GLY A 46 -4.42 -9.31 5.25
C GLY A 46 -5.29 -8.46 4.33
N ALA A 47 -4.69 -7.60 3.52
CA ALA A 47 -5.42 -6.78 2.55
C ALA A 47 -6.12 -7.65 1.51
N GLU A 48 -5.48 -8.72 1.05
CA GLU A 48 -6.08 -9.65 0.10
C GLU A 48 -7.38 -10.26 0.61
N LYS A 49 -7.45 -10.53 1.90
CA LYS A 49 -8.68 -11.07 2.50
C LYS A 49 -9.84 -10.07 2.40
N VAL A 50 -9.55 -8.79 2.58
CA VAL A 50 -10.57 -7.74 2.40
C VAL A 50 -10.95 -7.63 0.92
N LEU A 51 -9.95 -7.69 0.05
CA LEU A 51 -10.17 -7.64 -1.41
C LEU A 51 -11.18 -8.70 -1.85
N LEU A 52 -11.10 -9.89 -1.31
CA LEU A 52 -11.96 -11.03 -1.72
C LEU A 52 -13.39 -10.94 -1.19
N ARG A 53 -13.71 -9.97 -0.34
CA ARG A 53 -15.06 -9.80 0.21
C ARG A 53 -16.04 -9.20 -0.78
N GLN A 54 -15.56 -8.47 -1.80
CA GLN A 54 -16.39 -7.65 -2.67
C GLN A 54 -16.05 -7.86 -4.14
N ASN A 55 -17.03 -7.57 -5.01
CA ASN A 55 -16.77 -7.39 -6.43
C ASN A 55 -16.55 -5.89 -6.66
N TRP A 56 -15.42 -5.54 -7.24
CA TRP A 56 -15.01 -4.15 -7.41
C TRP A 56 -15.33 -3.67 -8.82
N ASN A 57 -16.19 -2.65 -8.95
CA ASN A 57 -16.48 -2.03 -10.24
C ASN A 57 -15.45 -0.95 -10.57
N ASN A 58 -15.54 -0.36 -11.76
CA ASN A 58 -14.56 0.64 -12.19
C ASN A 58 -14.52 1.87 -11.28
N TYR A 59 -15.68 2.31 -10.79
CA TYR A 59 -15.74 3.44 -9.87
C TYR A 59 -15.00 3.12 -8.56
N ASP A 60 -15.22 1.92 -8.03
CA ASP A 60 -14.54 1.46 -6.81
C ASP A 60 -13.03 1.45 -7.00
N LYS A 61 -12.56 0.97 -8.15
CA LYS A 61 -11.14 0.88 -8.46
C LYS A 61 -10.49 2.26 -8.52
N VAL A 62 -11.17 3.23 -9.13
CA VAL A 62 -10.69 4.62 -9.16
C VAL A 62 -10.61 5.19 -7.76
N LEU A 63 -11.62 4.95 -6.95
CA LEU A 63 -11.66 5.43 -5.56
C LEU A 63 -10.54 4.80 -4.71
N ILE A 64 -10.33 3.50 -4.86
CA ILE A 64 -9.26 2.78 -4.16
C ILE A 64 -7.90 3.38 -4.52
N LYS A 65 -7.64 3.57 -5.82
CA LYS A 65 -6.36 4.16 -6.28
C LYS A 65 -6.16 5.56 -5.71
N SER A 66 -7.19 6.39 -5.76
CA SER A 66 -7.13 7.77 -5.26
C SER A 66 -6.85 7.81 -3.76
N GLN A 67 -7.58 7.01 -2.98
CA GLN A 67 -7.38 6.95 -1.53
C GLN A 67 -6.02 6.40 -1.16
N LEU A 68 -5.58 5.35 -1.87
CA LEU A 68 -4.27 4.75 -1.63
C LEU A 68 -3.15 5.76 -1.84
N LYS A 69 -3.22 6.50 -2.94
CA LYS A 69 -2.21 7.51 -3.27
C LYS A 69 -2.15 8.60 -2.20
N THR A 70 -3.31 9.12 -1.80
CA THR A 70 -3.39 10.18 -0.78
C THR A 70 -2.85 9.70 0.56
N LYS A 71 -3.31 8.53 1.00
CA LYS A 71 -2.90 7.98 2.31
C LYS A 71 -1.41 7.66 2.34
N LEU A 72 -0.89 7.08 1.27
CA LEU A 72 0.53 6.72 1.22
C LEU A 72 1.41 7.97 1.18
N MET A 73 1.01 9.00 0.43
CA MET A 73 1.73 10.26 0.40
C MET A 73 1.83 10.88 1.79
N GLU A 74 0.72 10.92 2.53
CA GLU A 74 0.69 11.46 3.88
C GLU A 74 1.61 10.66 4.83
N GLU A 75 1.56 9.33 4.73
CA GLU A 75 2.40 8.46 5.56
C GLU A 75 3.89 8.68 5.28
N LEU A 76 4.26 8.78 4.02
CA LEU A 76 5.66 8.95 3.64
C LEU A 76 6.19 10.33 4.04
N GLU A 77 5.36 11.36 3.99
CA GLU A 77 5.74 12.71 4.42
C GLU A 77 6.11 12.75 5.89
N GLN A 78 5.49 11.89 6.70
CA GLN A 78 5.73 11.84 8.14
C GLN A 78 6.96 11.00 8.52
N LYS A 79 7.54 10.28 7.57
CA LYS A 79 8.66 9.37 7.84
C LYS A 79 9.99 10.01 7.45
N ASP A 80 10.45 10.95 8.25
CA ASP A 80 11.70 11.71 7.98
C ASP A 80 12.93 10.81 7.91
N PHE A 81 12.90 9.67 8.60
CA PHE A 81 14.03 8.74 8.59
C PHE A 81 14.19 7.99 7.26
N LEU A 82 13.17 8.02 6.40
CA LEU A 82 13.29 7.51 5.04
C LEU A 82 13.84 8.62 4.15
N ASN A 83 14.74 8.27 3.23
CA ASN A 83 15.30 9.27 2.32
C ASN A 83 14.28 9.69 1.24
N ASN A 84 14.62 10.70 0.42
CA ASN A 84 13.70 11.25 -0.57
C ASN A 84 13.34 10.26 -1.70
N LYS A 85 14.10 9.19 -1.86
CA LYS A 85 13.79 8.14 -2.84
C LYS A 85 12.42 7.51 -2.59
N LYS A 86 11.90 7.61 -1.36
CA LYS A 86 10.56 7.10 -1.03
C LYS A 86 9.47 7.64 -1.96
N PHE A 87 9.58 8.89 -2.39
CA PHE A 87 8.60 9.48 -3.30
C PHE A 87 8.83 9.05 -4.75
N ASP A 88 10.09 8.81 -5.12
CA ASP A 88 10.43 8.40 -6.49
C ASP A 88 9.86 7.02 -6.84
N ILE A 89 9.77 6.13 -5.85
CA ILE A 89 9.30 4.77 -6.07
C ILE A 89 7.84 4.56 -5.69
N MET A 90 7.22 5.56 -5.07
CA MET A 90 5.83 5.44 -4.57
C MET A 90 4.84 5.05 -5.66
N ASP A 91 4.82 5.77 -6.77
CA ASP A 91 3.86 5.53 -7.85
C ASP A 91 4.06 4.15 -8.48
N ASP A 92 5.29 3.72 -8.67
CA ASP A 92 5.60 2.39 -9.19
C ASP A 92 5.08 1.29 -8.27
N GLU A 93 5.27 1.44 -6.96
CA GLU A 93 4.82 0.45 -5.99
C GLU A 93 3.30 0.41 -5.89
N ILE A 94 2.64 1.57 -5.97
CA ILE A 94 1.18 1.63 -6.03
C ILE A 94 0.67 0.88 -7.26
N ASN A 95 1.23 1.15 -8.43
CA ASN A 95 0.80 0.52 -9.67
C ASN A 95 1.02 -0.99 -9.64
N LYS A 96 2.14 -1.45 -9.11
CA LYS A 96 2.41 -2.88 -8.95
C LYS A 96 1.36 -3.56 -8.07
N ALA A 97 1.03 -2.94 -6.93
CA ALA A 97 0.05 -3.49 -6.00
C ALA A 97 -1.34 -3.55 -6.62
N LEU A 98 -1.75 -2.51 -7.34
CA LEU A 98 -3.05 -2.46 -8.00
C LEU A 98 -3.16 -3.53 -9.08
N LYS A 99 -2.12 -3.75 -9.85
CA LYS A 99 -2.09 -4.81 -10.87
C LYS A 99 -2.15 -6.18 -10.24
N GLU A 100 -1.41 -6.40 -9.16
CA GLU A 100 -1.38 -7.66 -8.45
C GLU A 100 -2.76 -8.03 -7.92
N PHE A 101 -3.53 -7.04 -7.49
CA PHE A 101 -4.88 -7.23 -6.96
C PHE A 101 -5.98 -7.11 -8.04
N ASP A 102 -5.60 -6.96 -9.29
CA ASP A 102 -6.54 -6.79 -10.41
C ASP A 102 -7.46 -5.57 -10.22
N LEU A 103 -6.89 -4.51 -9.67
CA LEU A 103 -7.59 -3.25 -9.42
C LEU A 103 -7.24 -2.17 -10.45
N GLU A 104 -6.45 -2.52 -11.44
CA GLU A 104 -6.05 -1.57 -12.48
C GLU A 104 -6.05 -2.22 -13.86
#